data_f2113529efc6eb83c3c7f8696fc54470
#
_entry.id   f2113529efc6eb83c3c7f8696fc54470
#
_cell.length_a   1.000
_cell.length_b   1.000
_cell.length_c   1.000
_cell.angle_alpha   90.00
_cell.angle_beta   90.00
_cell.angle_gamma   90.00
#
_symmetry.space_group_name_H-M   'P 1'
#
loop_
_entity.id
_entity.type
_entity.pdbx_description
1 polymer ?
#
loop_
_entity_poly.entity_id
_entity_poly.type
_entity_poly.pdbx_seq_one_letter_code
_entity_poly.pdbx_strand_id
1 'polypeptide(L)'
;MSTSKFKAAAPKGVPDYVPPQSATFVKVRDTLVHHARLAGFEHIELPIFEDTQLFARGVGESTDVVSKEMYTFADRGDRSVTLRPEGTAGVVRAVIQHGLDRGPLPAKLVYNGPFFRYERPQAGRYRQLQQVGVEAIGADDPALDAEVIAIADRAYKALGLRGYRLEITSLGDHNCRPQYRQKLQDFLFQLDLDEETRKRAEINPLRVLDDKRETVQSQLADAPLMLDHLNDECRAHFDAVTNYLDEMGIEYTINPRMVRGLDYYTKTCFEFVHDGLGAQSGIGGGGRYDGLMAQLGGQELSGIGFGLGVDRAILALEAEGITLKGTEQRAEVFGVPLGEVAGARMPLLLNSLRQEGISADMAYGGKGMKGAMKAANRSGAAYAWCLARQS
;
A
#
# COMPACT_ATOMS: atom_id res chain seq x y z
N MET A 1 33.68 30.36 -3.12
CA MET A 1 32.67 29.32 -2.86
C MET A 1 31.34 30.04 -2.62
N SER A 2 30.38 29.88 -3.55
CA SER A 2 29.05 30.51 -3.40
C SER A 2 28.31 29.77 -2.26
N THR A 3 28.06 30.46 -1.17
CA THR A 3 27.21 30.01 -0.09
C THR A 3 25.77 30.08 -0.57
N SER A 4 25.32 29.06 -1.29
CA SER A 4 23.89 28.93 -1.54
C SER A 4 23.18 28.85 -0.20
N LYS A 5 22.28 29.80 0.10
CA LYS A 5 21.46 29.76 1.32
C LYS A 5 20.74 28.41 1.37
N PHE A 6 20.92 27.65 2.45
CA PHE A 6 20.16 26.43 2.71
C PHE A 6 18.65 26.73 2.62
N LYS A 7 17.96 26.02 1.76
CA LYS A 7 16.50 26.09 1.61
C LYS A 7 15.90 24.87 2.28
N ALA A 8 15.20 25.08 3.38
CA ALA A 8 14.47 24.00 4.06
C ALA A 8 13.33 23.52 3.16
N ALA A 9 13.49 22.33 2.59
CA ALA A 9 12.50 21.69 1.74
C ALA A 9 12.64 20.16 1.87
N ALA A 10 11.52 19.44 1.77
CA ALA A 10 11.54 17.99 1.72
C ALA A 10 12.32 17.49 0.50
N PRO A 11 12.95 16.31 0.58
CA PRO A 11 13.59 15.68 -0.57
C PRO A 11 12.60 15.45 -1.71
N LYS A 12 13.09 15.47 -2.95
CA LYS A 12 12.25 15.26 -4.13
C LYS A 12 11.57 13.88 -4.09
N GLY A 13 10.25 13.86 -4.19
CA GLY A 13 9.44 12.63 -4.16
C GLY A 13 9.18 12.07 -2.76
N VAL A 14 9.45 12.86 -1.72
CA VAL A 14 9.17 12.53 -0.32
C VAL A 14 8.19 13.58 0.21
N PRO A 15 6.87 13.34 0.13
CA PRO A 15 5.86 14.32 0.51
C PRO A 15 5.70 14.43 2.02
N ASP A 16 5.35 15.63 2.49
CA ASP A 16 4.79 15.86 3.81
C ASP A 16 3.26 15.76 3.75
N TYR A 17 2.64 15.19 4.77
CA TYR A 17 1.20 15.19 4.95
C TYR A 17 0.84 16.18 6.05
N VAL A 18 0.39 17.36 5.66
CA VAL A 18 0.05 18.45 6.59
C VAL A 18 -1.45 18.68 6.67
N PRO A 19 -1.99 19.27 7.78
CA PRO A 19 -3.39 19.66 7.85
C PRO A 19 -3.78 20.68 6.76
N PRO A 20 -4.99 20.53 6.16
CA PRO A 20 -6.02 19.55 6.48
C PRO A 20 -5.86 18.18 5.81
N GLN A 21 -4.98 18.03 4.81
CA GLN A 21 -4.85 16.80 4.01
C GLN A 21 -4.43 15.58 4.84
N SER A 22 -3.64 15.80 5.89
CA SER A 22 -3.21 14.72 6.81
C SER A 22 -4.40 14.00 7.46
N ALA A 23 -5.52 14.66 7.67
CA ALA A 23 -6.72 14.04 8.23
C ALA A 23 -7.37 13.05 7.25
N THR A 24 -7.40 13.38 5.95
CA THR A 24 -7.81 12.44 4.89
C THR A 24 -6.87 11.24 4.83
N PHE A 25 -5.55 11.49 4.88
CA PHE A 25 -4.55 10.43 4.91
C PHE A 25 -4.77 9.45 6.06
N VAL A 26 -4.96 9.95 7.29
CA VAL A 26 -5.23 9.12 8.47
C VAL A 26 -6.52 8.33 8.29
N LYS A 27 -7.59 8.96 7.81
CA LYS A 27 -8.89 8.31 7.59
C LYS A 27 -8.80 7.18 6.57
N VAL A 28 -8.11 7.39 5.45
CA VAL A 28 -7.91 6.35 4.42
C VAL A 28 -7.12 5.18 5.02
N ARG A 29 -5.95 5.44 5.60
CA ARG A 29 -5.11 4.42 6.24
C ARG A 29 -5.89 3.59 7.26
N ASP A 30 -6.59 4.27 8.17
CA ASP A 30 -7.30 3.60 9.26
C ASP A 30 -8.50 2.79 8.77
N THR A 31 -9.16 3.23 7.69
CA THR A 31 -10.22 2.45 7.04
C THR A 31 -9.67 1.16 6.43
N LEU A 32 -8.53 1.23 5.72
CA LEU A 32 -7.89 0.05 5.14
C LEU A 32 -7.47 -0.95 6.24
N VAL A 33 -6.84 -0.48 7.31
CA VAL A 33 -6.44 -1.32 8.46
C VAL A 33 -7.66 -1.91 9.18
N HIS A 34 -8.74 -1.16 9.32
CA HIS A 34 -9.96 -1.61 9.99
C HIS A 34 -10.56 -2.85 9.32
N HIS A 35 -10.66 -2.86 7.99
CA HIS A 35 -11.22 -3.98 7.26
C HIS A 35 -10.36 -5.25 7.36
N ALA A 36 -9.04 -5.12 7.42
CA ALA A 36 -8.15 -6.25 7.71
C ALA A 36 -8.39 -6.81 9.13
N ARG A 37 -8.52 -5.93 10.13
CA ARG A 37 -8.82 -6.35 11.51
C ARG A 37 -10.17 -7.06 11.67
N LEU A 38 -11.19 -6.66 10.91
CA LEU A 38 -12.49 -7.35 10.90
C LEU A 38 -12.38 -8.80 10.40
N ALA A 39 -11.35 -9.12 9.61
CA ALA A 39 -11.06 -10.47 9.13
C ALA A 39 -10.05 -11.22 10.02
N GLY A 40 -9.76 -10.72 11.23
CA GLY A 40 -8.88 -11.37 12.20
C GLY A 40 -7.39 -11.15 11.97
N PHE A 41 -6.97 -10.16 11.15
CA PHE A 41 -5.56 -9.84 10.99
C PHE A 41 -5.05 -9.04 12.19
N GLU A 42 -3.95 -9.48 12.77
CA GLU A 42 -3.27 -8.85 13.89
C GLU A 42 -2.17 -7.89 13.42
N HIS A 43 -1.96 -6.81 14.16
CA HIS A 43 -0.96 -5.83 13.78
C HIS A 43 0.47 -6.34 13.98
N ILE A 44 1.30 -6.13 12.96
CA ILE A 44 2.76 -6.31 13.03
C ILE A 44 3.45 -4.99 12.69
N GLU A 45 4.46 -4.62 13.47
CA GLU A 45 5.32 -3.47 13.17
C GLU A 45 6.67 -3.97 12.64
N LEU A 46 7.04 -3.50 11.47
CA LEU A 46 8.24 -3.93 10.77
C LEU A 46 9.33 -2.85 10.82
N PRO A 47 10.62 -3.22 10.86
CA PRO A 47 11.71 -2.28 10.70
C PRO A 47 11.61 -1.48 9.39
N ILE A 48 12.06 -0.23 9.43
CA ILE A 48 12.11 0.64 8.24
C ILE A 48 13.23 0.22 7.27
N PHE A 49 14.30 -0.38 7.79
CA PHE A 49 15.39 -0.93 6.99
C PHE A 49 15.70 -2.35 7.43
N GLU A 50 16.16 -3.15 6.49
CA GLU A 50 16.47 -4.56 6.64
C GLU A 50 17.82 -4.87 6.02
N ASP A 51 18.36 -6.07 6.26
CA ASP A 51 19.50 -6.58 5.50
C ASP A 51 19.16 -6.60 4.00
N THR A 52 20.06 -6.09 3.17
CA THR A 52 19.87 -6.02 1.71
C THR A 52 19.57 -7.38 1.08
N GLN A 53 20.17 -8.46 1.63
CA GLN A 53 19.98 -9.82 1.13
C GLN A 53 18.54 -10.32 1.29
N LEU A 54 17.79 -9.78 2.26
CA LEU A 54 16.37 -10.11 2.41
C LEU A 54 15.60 -9.82 1.13
N PHE A 55 15.80 -8.63 0.58
CA PHE A 55 15.10 -8.21 -0.64
C PHE A 55 15.71 -8.83 -1.89
N ALA A 56 17.02 -8.94 -1.99
CA ALA A 56 17.68 -9.57 -3.13
C ALA A 56 17.19 -11.01 -3.33
N ARG A 57 17.13 -11.80 -2.24
CA ARG A 57 16.63 -13.17 -2.28
C ARG A 57 15.11 -13.26 -2.42
N GLY A 58 14.36 -12.49 -1.61
CA GLY A 58 12.90 -12.61 -1.54
C GLY A 58 12.17 -12.03 -2.75
N VAL A 59 12.62 -10.86 -3.23
CA VAL A 59 11.90 -10.13 -4.31
C VAL A 59 12.35 -10.54 -5.71
N GLY A 60 13.62 -10.98 -5.83
CA GLY A 60 14.25 -11.37 -7.09
C GLY A 60 15.22 -10.32 -7.63
N GLU A 61 16.48 -10.72 -7.83
CA GLU A 61 17.57 -9.84 -8.28
C GLU A 61 17.31 -9.19 -9.64
N SER A 62 16.53 -9.84 -10.51
CA SER A 62 16.18 -9.35 -11.84
C SER A 62 15.05 -8.32 -11.87
N THR A 63 14.40 -8.07 -10.74
CA THR A 63 13.30 -7.10 -10.67
C THR A 63 13.81 -5.67 -10.71
N ASP A 64 13.04 -4.73 -11.27
CA ASP A 64 13.40 -3.30 -11.25
C ASP A 64 13.53 -2.77 -9.82
N VAL A 65 12.71 -3.29 -8.90
CA VAL A 65 12.75 -2.92 -7.47
C VAL A 65 14.13 -3.19 -6.89
N VAL A 66 14.67 -4.39 -7.09
CA VAL A 66 15.99 -4.78 -6.53
C VAL A 66 17.15 -4.17 -7.33
N SER A 67 17.06 -4.19 -8.66
CA SER A 67 18.18 -3.80 -9.52
C SER A 67 18.37 -2.27 -9.64
N LYS A 68 17.31 -1.46 -9.44
CA LYS A 68 17.33 -0.01 -9.75
C LYS A 68 16.70 0.89 -8.70
N GLU A 69 15.78 0.38 -7.87
CA GLU A 69 14.91 1.24 -7.07
C GLU A 69 15.19 1.18 -5.55
N MET A 70 16.05 0.29 -5.07
CA MET A 70 16.38 0.20 -3.65
C MET A 70 17.26 1.36 -3.18
N TYR A 71 16.96 1.88 -1.98
CA TYR A 71 17.85 2.77 -1.23
C TYR A 71 18.74 1.93 -0.31
N THR A 72 19.93 1.61 -0.78
CA THR A 72 20.90 0.76 -0.08
C THR A 72 22.10 1.57 0.41
N PHE A 73 22.55 1.31 1.63
CA PHE A 73 23.71 1.97 2.24
C PHE A 73 24.40 1.04 3.22
N ALA A 74 25.67 1.33 3.52
CA ALA A 74 26.40 0.65 4.58
C ALA A 74 26.11 1.30 5.94
N ASP A 75 25.89 0.50 6.97
CA ASP A 75 25.86 0.98 8.35
C ASP A 75 27.30 1.21 8.89
N ARG A 76 27.42 1.68 10.13
CA ARG A 76 28.75 1.88 10.75
C ARG A 76 29.58 0.62 10.96
N GLY A 77 28.99 -0.55 10.81
CA GLY A 77 29.64 -1.85 10.87
C GLY A 77 29.86 -2.48 9.50
N ASP A 78 29.81 -1.68 8.43
CA ASP A 78 29.96 -2.07 7.02
C ASP A 78 28.96 -3.14 6.56
N ARG A 79 27.80 -3.26 7.23
CA ARG A 79 26.72 -4.14 6.81
C ARG A 79 25.85 -3.43 5.78
N SER A 80 25.52 -4.11 4.69
CA SER A 80 24.62 -3.56 3.67
C SER A 80 23.18 -3.63 4.15
N VAL A 81 22.53 -2.48 4.29
CA VAL A 81 21.14 -2.34 4.69
C VAL A 81 20.37 -1.53 3.66
N THR A 82 19.07 -1.83 3.55
CA THR A 82 18.18 -1.25 2.53
C THR A 82 16.92 -0.75 3.20
N LEU A 83 16.49 0.49 2.86
CA LEU A 83 15.16 0.96 3.21
C LEU A 83 14.12 0.07 2.53
N ARG A 84 13.16 -0.45 3.28
CA ARG A 84 12.17 -1.43 2.80
C ARG A 84 11.43 -0.93 1.55
N PRO A 85 11.55 -1.62 0.38
CA PRO A 85 10.82 -1.26 -0.84
C PRO A 85 9.42 -1.87 -0.90
N GLU A 86 9.17 -2.91 -0.08
CA GLU A 86 7.91 -3.64 0.05
C GLU A 86 7.83 -4.29 1.44
N GLY A 87 6.69 -4.86 1.82
CA GLY A 87 6.46 -5.37 3.18
C GLY A 87 6.52 -6.89 3.31
N THR A 88 6.19 -7.64 2.27
CA THR A 88 5.99 -9.09 2.33
C THR A 88 7.25 -9.84 2.80
N ALA A 89 8.42 -9.53 2.24
CA ALA A 89 9.68 -10.17 2.65
C ALA A 89 10.00 -9.88 4.13
N GLY A 90 9.74 -8.65 4.59
CA GLY A 90 9.89 -8.27 6.00
C GLY A 90 8.97 -9.05 6.93
N VAL A 91 7.70 -9.24 6.55
CA VAL A 91 6.74 -10.06 7.32
C VAL A 91 7.19 -11.52 7.35
N VAL A 92 7.54 -12.10 6.21
CA VAL A 92 8.02 -13.49 6.14
C VAL A 92 9.25 -13.69 7.02
N ARG A 93 10.24 -12.78 6.95
CA ARG A 93 11.41 -12.81 7.85
C ARG A 93 10.99 -12.77 9.34
N ALA A 94 10.02 -11.89 9.68
CA ALA A 94 9.55 -11.78 11.06
C ALA A 94 8.82 -13.05 11.53
N VAL A 95 7.99 -13.65 10.67
CA VAL A 95 7.32 -14.93 10.95
C VAL A 95 8.33 -16.03 11.24
N ILE A 96 9.37 -16.16 10.42
CA ILE A 96 10.45 -17.13 10.63
C ILE A 96 11.22 -16.84 11.93
N GLN A 97 11.65 -15.59 12.10
CA GLN A 97 12.51 -15.20 13.24
C GLN A 97 11.82 -15.38 14.59
N HIS A 98 10.51 -15.10 14.65
CA HIS A 98 9.73 -15.17 15.89
C HIS A 98 8.95 -16.49 16.04
N GLY A 99 9.08 -17.41 15.08
CA GLY A 99 8.45 -18.73 15.13
C GLY A 99 6.92 -18.68 15.05
N LEU A 100 6.35 -17.67 14.39
CA LEU A 100 4.91 -17.54 14.21
C LEU A 100 4.35 -18.64 13.28
N ASP A 101 5.20 -19.24 12.48
CA ASP A 101 4.94 -20.41 11.64
C ASP A 101 4.73 -21.72 12.42
N ARG A 102 4.98 -21.70 13.72
CA ARG A 102 4.82 -22.87 14.63
C ARG A 102 3.57 -22.76 15.51
N GLY A 103 2.86 -21.63 15.41
CA GLY A 103 1.63 -21.36 16.12
C GLY A 103 0.38 -21.77 15.34
N PRO A 104 -0.79 -21.23 15.70
CA PRO A 104 -2.01 -21.39 14.90
C PRO A 104 -1.82 -20.80 13.50
N LEU A 105 -2.21 -21.56 12.48
CA LEU A 105 -2.13 -21.15 11.08
C LEU A 105 -3.54 -21.03 10.47
N PRO A 106 -3.75 -20.14 9.48
CA PRO A 106 -2.77 -19.20 8.94
C PRO A 106 -2.43 -18.07 9.93
N ALA A 107 -1.15 -17.66 9.98
CA ALA A 107 -0.76 -16.42 10.65
C ALA A 107 -1.25 -15.24 9.79
N LYS A 108 -2.24 -14.48 10.30
CA LYS A 108 -2.87 -13.34 9.62
C LYS A 108 -2.31 -12.04 10.20
N LEU A 109 -1.53 -11.31 9.41
CA LEU A 109 -0.80 -10.12 9.86
C LEU A 109 -1.15 -8.90 9.01
N VAL A 110 -1.40 -7.75 9.65
CA VAL A 110 -1.62 -6.46 9.00
C VAL A 110 -0.56 -5.46 9.43
N TYR A 111 -0.01 -4.72 8.47
CA TYR A 111 0.96 -3.65 8.70
C TYR A 111 0.59 -2.39 7.94
N ASN A 112 1.11 -1.26 8.38
CA ASN A 112 1.03 -0.01 7.63
C ASN A 112 2.29 0.83 7.85
N GLY A 113 2.64 1.68 6.88
CA GLY A 113 3.78 2.57 7.02
C GLY A 113 4.41 2.97 5.70
N PRO A 114 5.56 3.67 5.78
CA PRO A 114 6.29 4.11 4.61
C PRO A 114 7.10 2.98 3.98
N PHE A 115 7.18 3.02 2.64
CA PHE A 115 8.05 2.20 1.81
C PHE A 115 8.84 3.10 0.88
N PHE A 116 10.00 2.63 0.37
CA PHE A 116 10.96 3.48 -0.30
C PHE A 116 11.40 2.88 -1.63
N ARG A 117 11.19 3.64 -2.74
CA ARG A 117 11.61 3.23 -4.07
C ARG A 117 12.19 4.42 -4.83
N TYR A 118 13.37 4.27 -5.39
CA TYR A 118 13.99 5.32 -6.20
C TYR A 118 13.36 5.40 -7.58
N GLU A 119 12.12 5.86 -7.61
CA GLU A 119 11.35 6.03 -8.82
C GLU A 119 11.39 7.47 -9.34
N ARG A 120 10.99 7.67 -10.60
CA ARG A 120 10.75 9.02 -11.13
C ARG A 120 9.47 9.57 -10.51
N PRO A 121 9.55 10.63 -9.68
CA PRO A 121 8.38 11.14 -8.98
C PRO A 121 7.35 11.72 -9.95
N GLN A 122 6.09 11.35 -9.73
CA GLN A 122 4.90 11.92 -10.37
C GLN A 122 3.70 11.76 -9.44
N ALA A 123 2.53 12.26 -9.80
CA ALA A 123 1.34 12.12 -8.99
C ALA A 123 1.08 10.64 -8.63
N GLY A 124 0.97 10.33 -7.35
CA GLY A 124 0.78 8.98 -6.81
C GLY A 124 1.95 8.01 -6.95
N ARG A 125 3.10 8.48 -7.43
CA ARG A 125 4.34 7.68 -7.50
C ARG A 125 5.46 8.44 -6.81
N TYR A 126 5.62 8.16 -5.53
CA TYR A 126 6.57 8.83 -4.66
C TYR A 126 7.78 7.94 -4.37
N ARG A 127 8.87 8.55 -3.95
CA ARG A 127 10.07 7.84 -3.46
C ARG A 127 9.88 7.31 -2.05
N GLN A 128 9.08 8.01 -1.25
CA GLN A 128 8.48 7.50 -0.04
C GLN A 128 6.98 7.42 -0.27
N LEU A 129 6.45 6.22 -0.28
CA LEU A 129 5.02 5.92 -0.47
C LEU A 129 4.46 5.27 0.79
N GLN A 130 3.15 5.41 1.00
CA GLN A 130 2.47 4.84 2.16
C GLN A 130 1.60 3.67 1.74
N GLN A 131 1.74 2.53 2.43
CA GLN A 131 0.92 1.35 2.17
C GLN A 131 0.30 0.80 3.44
N VAL A 132 -0.85 0.16 3.27
CA VAL A 132 -1.42 -0.83 4.19
C VAL A 132 -1.29 -2.18 3.51
N GLY A 133 -0.69 -3.14 4.18
CA GLY A 133 -0.55 -4.49 3.67
C GLY A 133 -1.09 -5.54 4.63
N VAL A 134 -1.47 -6.67 4.09
CA VAL A 134 -1.82 -7.88 4.85
C VAL A 134 -1.06 -9.07 4.30
N GLU A 135 -0.73 -9.98 5.19
CA GLU A 135 -0.13 -11.28 4.83
C GLU A 135 -0.81 -12.38 5.63
N ALA A 136 -1.27 -13.43 4.96
CA ALA A 136 -1.80 -14.64 5.57
C ALA A 136 -0.91 -15.81 5.15
N ILE A 137 -0.20 -16.39 6.12
CA ILE A 137 0.84 -17.39 5.88
C ILE A 137 0.47 -18.70 6.56
N GLY A 138 0.53 -19.80 5.83
CA GLY A 138 0.37 -21.15 6.36
C GLY A 138 -0.91 -21.89 5.94
N ALA A 139 -1.65 -21.39 4.94
CA ALA A 139 -2.78 -22.14 4.36
C ALA A 139 -2.74 -22.06 2.83
N ASP A 140 -2.81 -23.23 2.19
CA ASP A 140 -3.00 -23.37 0.75
C ASP A 140 -4.48 -23.64 0.46
N ASP A 141 -5.30 -22.59 0.64
CA ASP A 141 -6.75 -22.66 0.48
C ASP A 141 -7.23 -21.50 -0.39
N PRO A 142 -7.92 -21.77 -1.52
CA PRO A 142 -8.44 -20.72 -2.41
C PRO A 142 -9.47 -19.79 -1.73
N ALA A 143 -10.16 -20.25 -0.67
CA ALA A 143 -11.05 -19.40 0.11
C ALA A 143 -10.30 -18.25 0.79
N LEU A 144 -9.04 -18.46 1.20
CA LEU A 144 -8.21 -17.44 1.80
C LEU A 144 -7.79 -16.36 0.76
N ASP A 145 -7.57 -16.77 -0.50
CA ASP A 145 -7.30 -15.84 -1.59
C ASP A 145 -8.51 -14.91 -1.83
N ALA A 146 -9.70 -15.51 -1.91
CA ALA A 146 -10.94 -14.73 -2.06
C ALA A 146 -11.20 -13.81 -0.85
N GLU A 147 -10.93 -14.27 0.39
CA GLU A 147 -11.03 -13.44 1.60
C GLU A 147 -10.10 -12.22 1.53
N VAL A 148 -8.83 -12.42 1.15
CA VAL A 148 -7.84 -11.35 1.03
C VAL A 148 -8.27 -10.31 -0.01
N ILE A 149 -8.77 -10.76 -1.18
CA ILE A 149 -9.33 -9.87 -2.20
C ILE A 149 -10.56 -9.12 -1.65
N ALA A 150 -11.47 -9.81 -0.97
CA ALA A 150 -12.70 -9.23 -0.42
C ALA A 150 -12.41 -8.14 0.64
N ILE A 151 -11.35 -8.29 1.44
CA ILE A 151 -10.93 -7.27 2.41
C ILE A 151 -10.59 -5.96 1.69
N ALA A 152 -9.81 -6.03 0.63
CA ALA A 152 -9.41 -4.84 -0.14
C ALA A 152 -10.60 -4.19 -0.84
N ASP A 153 -11.46 -4.98 -1.49
CA ASP A 153 -12.69 -4.51 -2.14
C ASP A 153 -13.63 -3.78 -1.16
N ARG A 154 -13.89 -4.40 0.00
CA ARG A 154 -14.73 -3.80 1.04
C ARG A 154 -14.13 -2.51 1.61
N ALA A 155 -12.81 -2.46 1.77
CA ALA A 155 -12.13 -1.27 2.26
C ALA A 155 -12.26 -0.11 1.27
N TYR A 156 -12.11 -0.34 -0.03
CA TYR A 156 -12.33 0.69 -1.06
C TYR A 156 -13.79 1.12 -1.13
N LYS A 157 -14.74 0.19 -1.07
CA LYS A 157 -16.18 0.50 -0.99
C LYS A 157 -16.54 1.33 0.24
N ALA A 158 -15.92 1.05 1.41
CA ALA A 158 -16.13 1.81 2.64
C ALA A 158 -15.57 3.24 2.56
N LEU A 159 -14.54 3.48 1.76
CA LEU A 159 -14.06 4.83 1.42
C LEU A 159 -15.00 5.56 0.45
N GLY A 160 -15.94 4.85 -0.17
CA GLY A 160 -16.91 5.39 -1.15
C GLY A 160 -16.45 5.25 -2.60
N LEU A 161 -15.26 4.68 -2.86
CA LEU A 161 -14.75 4.46 -4.22
C LEU A 161 -15.67 3.52 -5.01
N ARG A 162 -15.87 3.85 -6.30
CA ARG A 162 -16.72 3.09 -7.23
C ARG A 162 -16.11 2.95 -8.63
N GLY A 163 -15.22 3.85 -9.03
CA GLY A 163 -14.61 3.90 -10.36
C GLY A 163 -13.39 3.01 -10.52
N TYR A 164 -13.24 1.98 -9.68
CA TYR A 164 -12.19 0.99 -9.81
C TYR A 164 -12.73 -0.34 -10.36
N ARG A 165 -11.86 -1.14 -10.93
CA ARG A 165 -12.11 -2.55 -11.27
C ARG A 165 -11.04 -3.45 -10.66
N LEU A 166 -11.45 -4.65 -10.31
CA LEU A 166 -10.57 -5.72 -9.89
C LEU A 166 -10.17 -6.54 -11.11
N GLU A 167 -8.87 -6.62 -11.36
CA GLU A 167 -8.30 -7.53 -12.35
C GLU A 167 -7.66 -8.71 -11.63
N ILE A 168 -7.89 -9.93 -12.11
CA ILE A 168 -7.35 -11.17 -11.54
C ILE A 168 -6.74 -12.05 -12.62
N THR A 169 -5.77 -12.87 -12.22
CA THR A 169 -5.16 -13.90 -13.07
C THR A 169 -4.57 -15.03 -12.22
N SER A 170 -4.12 -16.09 -12.85
CA SER A 170 -3.24 -17.08 -12.25
C SER A 170 -1.87 -17.08 -12.96
N LEU A 171 -0.81 -16.99 -12.19
CA LEU A 171 0.57 -17.09 -12.67
C LEU A 171 1.11 -18.54 -12.65
N GLY A 172 0.25 -19.51 -12.32
CA GLY A 172 0.68 -20.90 -12.20
C GLY A 172 1.66 -21.13 -11.04
N ASP A 173 2.22 -22.30 -11.00
CA ASP A 173 3.17 -22.76 -9.99
C ASP A 173 4.53 -23.13 -10.60
N HIS A 174 5.42 -23.66 -9.76
CA HIS A 174 6.75 -24.13 -10.19
C HIS A 174 6.71 -25.33 -11.15
N ASN A 175 5.60 -26.06 -11.25
CA ASN A 175 5.45 -27.20 -12.15
C ASN A 175 5.03 -26.78 -13.58
N CYS A 176 4.08 -25.84 -13.71
CA CYS A 176 3.55 -25.43 -15.01
C CYS A 176 4.27 -24.19 -15.59
N ARG A 177 4.79 -23.30 -14.77
CA ARG A 177 5.45 -22.06 -15.21
C ARG A 177 6.70 -22.27 -16.11
N PRO A 178 7.61 -23.24 -15.86
CA PRO A 178 8.78 -23.42 -16.71
C PRO A 178 8.44 -23.71 -18.16
N GLN A 179 7.43 -24.57 -18.40
CA GLN A 179 7.01 -24.91 -19.76
C GLN A 179 6.36 -23.69 -20.47
N TYR A 180 5.53 -22.95 -19.77
CA TYR A 180 4.96 -21.72 -20.31
C TYR A 180 6.03 -20.69 -20.62
N ARG A 181 7.00 -20.49 -19.71
CA ARG A 181 8.11 -19.55 -19.89
C ARG A 181 8.91 -19.87 -21.15
N GLN A 182 9.19 -21.15 -21.41
CA GLN A 182 9.89 -21.58 -22.62
C GLN A 182 9.08 -21.26 -23.88
N LYS A 183 7.78 -21.58 -23.89
CA LYS A 183 6.90 -21.28 -25.03
C LYS A 183 6.81 -19.77 -25.31
N LEU A 184 6.69 -18.97 -24.25
CA LEU A 184 6.68 -17.50 -24.39
C LEU A 184 8.01 -16.98 -24.94
N GLN A 185 9.12 -17.51 -24.46
CA GLN A 185 10.45 -17.13 -24.93
C GLN A 185 10.64 -17.49 -26.40
N ASP A 186 10.25 -18.70 -26.80
CA ASP A 186 10.32 -19.15 -28.20
C ASP A 186 9.46 -18.26 -29.12
N PHE A 187 8.27 -17.85 -28.66
CA PHE A 187 7.42 -16.90 -29.37
C PHE A 187 8.10 -15.53 -29.51
N LEU A 188 8.62 -14.96 -28.41
CA LEU A 188 9.24 -13.64 -28.39
C LEU A 188 10.46 -13.56 -29.31
N PHE A 189 11.23 -14.64 -29.44
CA PHE A 189 12.40 -14.67 -30.32
C PHE A 189 12.08 -14.67 -31.82
N GLN A 190 10.82 -14.94 -32.19
CA GLN A 190 10.33 -14.84 -33.56
C GLN A 190 9.90 -13.41 -33.93
N LEU A 191 9.75 -12.53 -32.92
CA LEU A 191 9.33 -11.15 -33.14
C LEU A 191 10.51 -10.22 -33.50
N ASP A 192 10.18 -9.12 -34.16
CA ASP A 192 11.14 -8.03 -34.42
C ASP A 192 11.28 -7.12 -33.19
N LEU A 193 12.09 -7.59 -32.24
CA LEU A 193 12.37 -6.89 -31.01
C LEU A 193 13.74 -6.20 -31.05
N ASP A 194 13.80 -5.00 -30.48
CA ASP A 194 15.07 -4.31 -30.24
C ASP A 194 15.98 -5.11 -29.28
N GLU A 195 17.28 -4.80 -29.29
CA GLU A 195 18.30 -5.54 -28.53
C GLU A 195 18.03 -5.54 -27.02
N GLU A 196 17.52 -4.42 -26.48
CA GLU A 196 17.20 -4.31 -25.05
C GLU A 196 16.02 -5.23 -24.69
N THR A 197 14.96 -5.22 -25.51
CA THR A 197 13.79 -6.09 -25.31
C THR A 197 14.13 -7.55 -25.49
N ARG A 198 15.00 -7.89 -26.44
CA ARG A 198 15.49 -9.25 -26.66
C ARG A 198 16.29 -9.77 -25.46
N LYS A 199 17.19 -8.97 -24.89
CA LYS A 199 17.90 -9.31 -23.66
C LYS A 199 16.94 -9.51 -22.47
N ARG A 200 15.89 -8.66 -22.40
CA ARG A 200 14.86 -8.82 -21.37
C ARG A 200 14.09 -10.14 -21.55
N ALA A 201 13.76 -10.52 -22.80
CA ALA A 201 13.12 -11.80 -23.11
C ALA A 201 13.97 -13.01 -22.72
N GLU A 202 15.30 -12.91 -22.84
CA GLU A 202 16.24 -13.96 -22.41
C GLU A 202 16.22 -14.16 -20.87
N ILE A 203 16.25 -13.07 -20.11
CA ILE A 203 16.33 -13.10 -18.65
C ILE A 203 14.95 -13.39 -18.04
N ASN A 204 13.94 -12.65 -18.43
CA ASN A 204 12.57 -12.77 -17.91
C ASN A 204 11.53 -12.43 -19.00
N PRO A 205 11.08 -13.42 -19.78
CA PRO A 205 10.16 -13.19 -20.90
C PRO A 205 8.82 -12.59 -20.45
N LEU A 206 8.35 -12.88 -19.22
CA LEU A 206 7.12 -12.29 -18.68
C LEU A 206 7.17 -10.75 -18.63
N ARG A 207 8.35 -10.16 -18.41
CA ARG A 207 8.51 -8.70 -18.37
C ARG A 207 8.31 -8.02 -19.73
N VAL A 208 8.40 -8.76 -20.81
CA VAL A 208 8.11 -8.22 -22.15
C VAL A 208 6.62 -7.99 -22.34
N LEU A 209 5.76 -8.78 -21.69
CA LEU A 209 4.30 -8.62 -21.74
C LEU A 209 3.83 -7.27 -21.14
N ASP A 210 4.59 -6.70 -20.18
CA ASP A 210 4.28 -5.40 -19.56
C ASP A 210 4.96 -4.20 -20.26
N ASP A 211 5.59 -4.39 -21.42
CA ASP A 211 6.20 -3.29 -22.17
C ASP A 211 5.10 -2.30 -22.62
N LYS A 212 5.32 -1.01 -22.37
CA LYS A 212 4.31 0.04 -22.65
C LYS A 212 4.41 0.60 -24.08
N ARG A 213 5.44 0.21 -24.82
CA ARG A 213 5.66 0.69 -26.19
C ARG A 213 4.70 0.01 -27.16
N GLU A 214 3.98 0.81 -27.93
CA GLU A 214 3.01 0.32 -28.93
C GLU A 214 3.66 -0.61 -29.97
N THR A 215 4.92 -0.32 -30.35
CA THR A 215 5.71 -1.15 -31.27
C THR A 215 5.97 -2.56 -30.76
N VAL A 216 6.03 -2.76 -29.44
CA VAL A 216 6.15 -4.07 -28.81
C VAL A 216 4.77 -4.69 -28.59
N GLN A 217 3.85 -3.92 -28.00
CA GLN A 217 2.49 -4.41 -27.67
C GLN A 217 1.73 -4.92 -28.91
N SER A 218 1.88 -4.26 -30.05
CA SER A 218 1.22 -4.70 -31.31
C SER A 218 1.67 -6.08 -31.77
N GLN A 219 2.89 -6.51 -31.45
CA GLN A 219 3.44 -7.81 -31.79
C GLN A 219 3.05 -8.92 -30.80
N LEU A 220 2.52 -8.56 -29.62
CA LEU A 220 2.18 -9.51 -28.56
C LEU A 220 0.75 -10.07 -28.67
N ALA A 221 0.00 -9.72 -29.73
CA ALA A 221 -1.41 -10.11 -29.86
C ALA A 221 -1.62 -11.65 -29.70
N ASP A 222 -0.74 -12.44 -30.30
CA ASP A 222 -0.81 -13.91 -30.31
C ASP A 222 0.14 -14.55 -29.29
N ALA A 223 0.64 -13.78 -28.30
CA ALA A 223 1.52 -14.32 -27.27
C ALA A 223 0.79 -15.40 -26.43
N PRO A 224 1.45 -16.54 -26.14
CA PRO A 224 0.85 -17.57 -25.31
C PRO A 224 0.45 -17.01 -23.94
N LEU A 225 -0.69 -17.44 -23.41
CA LEU A 225 -1.25 -16.99 -22.14
C LEU A 225 -0.98 -18.03 -21.04
N MET A 226 -0.59 -17.56 -19.84
CA MET A 226 -0.34 -18.48 -18.72
C MET A 226 -1.58 -19.32 -18.36
N LEU A 227 -2.77 -18.74 -18.48
CA LEU A 227 -4.03 -19.43 -18.16
C LEU A 227 -4.28 -20.66 -19.02
N ASP A 228 -3.76 -20.71 -20.27
CA ASP A 228 -3.87 -21.88 -21.16
C ASP A 228 -2.87 -22.99 -20.82
N HIS A 229 -1.94 -22.73 -19.91
CA HIS A 229 -0.84 -23.61 -19.55
C HIS A 229 -0.86 -24.01 -18.06
N LEU A 230 -1.93 -23.70 -17.35
CA LEU A 230 -2.11 -24.13 -15.97
C LEU A 230 -2.24 -25.67 -15.92
N ASN A 231 -1.57 -26.28 -14.93
CA ASN A 231 -1.85 -27.65 -14.56
C ASN A 231 -3.22 -27.77 -13.88
N ASP A 232 -3.71 -29.00 -13.69
CA ASP A 232 -5.03 -29.26 -13.14
C ASP A 232 -5.20 -28.65 -11.73
N GLU A 233 -4.17 -28.68 -10.89
CA GLU A 233 -4.19 -28.11 -9.55
C GLU A 233 -4.35 -26.57 -9.59
N CYS A 234 -3.53 -25.88 -10.37
CA CYS A 234 -3.61 -24.43 -10.52
C CYS A 234 -4.94 -23.99 -11.17
N ARG A 235 -5.47 -24.80 -12.10
CA ARG A 235 -6.78 -24.57 -12.72
C ARG A 235 -7.88 -24.67 -11.68
N ALA A 236 -7.93 -25.79 -10.94
CA ALA A 236 -8.93 -26.01 -9.89
C ALA A 236 -8.86 -24.92 -8.78
N HIS A 237 -7.64 -24.51 -8.40
CA HIS A 237 -7.45 -23.43 -7.45
C HIS A 237 -8.03 -22.11 -7.97
N PHE A 238 -7.71 -21.72 -9.20
CA PHE A 238 -8.19 -20.47 -9.80
C PHE A 238 -9.71 -20.46 -9.98
N ASP A 239 -10.29 -21.59 -10.44
CA ASP A 239 -11.73 -21.75 -10.58
C ASP A 239 -12.44 -21.66 -9.20
N ALA A 240 -11.85 -22.20 -8.14
CA ALA A 240 -12.39 -22.06 -6.80
C ALA A 240 -12.34 -20.61 -6.29
N VAL A 241 -11.25 -19.88 -6.52
CA VAL A 241 -11.15 -18.45 -6.14
C VAL A 241 -12.23 -17.64 -6.86
N THR A 242 -12.41 -17.83 -8.18
CA THR A 242 -13.42 -17.09 -8.95
C THR A 242 -14.83 -17.43 -8.47
N ASN A 243 -15.13 -18.71 -8.19
CA ASN A 243 -16.42 -19.10 -7.63
C ASN A 243 -16.73 -18.44 -6.28
N TYR A 244 -15.74 -18.35 -5.37
CA TYR A 244 -15.92 -17.63 -4.10
C TYR A 244 -16.17 -16.13 -4.31
N LEU A 245 -15.48 -15.49 -5.27
CA LEU A 245 -15.70 -14.07 -5.57
C LEU A 245 -17.12 -13.85 -6.14
N ASP A 246 -17.59 -14.74 -7.02
CA ASP A 246 -18.93 -14.72 -7.58
C ASP A 246 -19.99 -14.85 -6.47
N GLU A 247 -19.84 -15.82 -5.56
CA GLU A 247 -20.75 -16.02 -4.42
C GLU A 247 -20.73 -14.83 -3.44
N MET A 248 -19.59 -14.13 -3.30
CA MET A 248 -19.46 -12.91 -2.49
C MET A 248 -20.01 -11.66 -3.19
N GLY A 249 -20.40 -11.76 -4.48
CA GLY A 249 -20.87 -10.64 -5.29
C GLY A 249 -19.76 -9.60 -5.57
N ILE A 250 -18.52 -10.05 -5.72
CA ILE A 250 -17.37 -9.21 -6.05
C ILE A 250 -17.13 -9.30 -7.56
N GLU A 251 -17.34 -8.19 -8.25
CA GLU A 251 -17.07 -8.10 -9.68
C GLU A 251 -15.57 -8.07 -9.96
N TYR A 252 -15.15 -8.83 -10.97
CA TYR A 252 -13.75 -8.90 -11.42
C TYR A 252 -13.65 -9.06 -12.94
N THR A 253 -12.49 -8.79 -13.46
CA THR A 253 -12.11 -9.06 -14.86
C THR A 253 -10.89 -9.97 -14.86
N ILE A 254 -10.95 -11.05 -15.65
CA ILE A 254 -9.76 -11.89 -15.85
C ILE A 254 -8.82 -11.16 -16.82
N ASN A 255 -7.61 -10.83 -16.32
CA ASN A 255 -6.54 -10.23 -17.14
C ASN A 255 -5.43 -11.27 -17.38
N PRO A 256 -5.47 -12.02 -18.50
CA PRO A 256 -4.52 -13.09 -18.76
C PRO A 256 -3.09 -12.61 -19.05
N ARG A 257 -2.90 -11.30 -19.24
CA ARG A 257 -1.60 -10.66 -19.50
C ARG A 257 -1.06 -9.88 -18.33
N MET A 258 -1.70 -9.99 -17.17
CA MET A 258 -1.21 -9.33 -15.96
C MET A 258 0.19 -9.82 -15.60
N VAL A 259 1.11 -8.89 -15.43
CA VAL A 259 2.48 -9.13 -14.95
C VAL A 259 2.67 -8.34 -13.66
N ARG A 260 3.36 -8.93 -12.70
CA ARG A 260 3.65 -8.30 -11.41
C ARG A 260 5.10 -7.84 -11.31
N GLY A 261 5.34 -6.78 -10.57
CA GLY A 261 6.66 -6.18 -10.37
C GLY A 261 7.62 -7.02 -9.52
N LEU A 262 7.15 -8.10 -8.88
CA LEU A 262 7.89 -8.93 -7.93
C LEU A 262 7.82 -10.39 -8.41
N ASP A 263 8.94 -11.11 -8.32
CA ASP A 263 9.06 -12.43 -8.95
C ASP A 263 8.54 -13.60 -8.08
N TYR A 264 8.21 -13.34 -6.81
CA TYR A 264 7.77 -14.38 -5.89
C TYR A 264 6.30 -14.85 -6.09
N TYR A 265 5.51 -14.11 -6.87
CA TYR A 265 4.10 -14.45 -7.04
C TYR A 265 3.88 -15.78 -7.76
N THR A 266 2.90 -16.56 -7.26
CA THR A 266 2.43 -17.84 -7.80
C THR A 266 0.91 -17.85 -7.81
N LYS A 267 0.28 -18.83 -8.50
CA LYS A 267 -1.19 -19.04 -8.51
C LYS A 267 -1.94 -17.71 -8.64
N THR A 268 -2.83 -17.37 -7.70
CA THR A 268 -3.67 -16.16 -7.73
C THR A 268 -2.86 -14.88 -7.68
N CYS A 269 -3.10 -13.98 -8.63
CA CYS A 269 -2.64 -12.60 -8.64
C CYS A 269 -3.79 -11.65 -8.94
N PHE A 270 -3.77 -10.47 -8.33
CA PHE A 270 -4.83 -9.47 -8.53
C PHE A 270 -4.32 -8.05 -8.41
N GLU A 271 -5.03 -7.13 -9.06
CA GLU A 271 -4.76 -5.69 -9.00
C GLU A 271 -6.09 -4.92 -9.04
N PHE A 272 -6.20 -3.93 -8.17
CA PHE A 272 -7.25 -2.93 -8.23
C PHE A 272 -6.74 -1.76 -9.06
N VAL A 273 -7.43 -1.45 -10.14
CA VAL A 273 -7.07 -0.37 -11.07
C VAL A 273 -8.17 0.67 -11.14
N HIS A 274 -7.81 1.94 -11.27
CA HIS A 274 -8.73 3.06 -11.36
C HIS A 274 -8.41 3.91 -12.58
N ASP A 275 -9.30 3.93 -13.57
CA ASP A 275 -9.03 4.54 -14.88
C ASP A 275 -8.81 6.05 -14.81
N GLY A 276 -9.38 6.73 -13.82
CA GLY A 276 -9.16 8.15 -13.57
C GLY A 276 -7.71 8.54 -13.21
N LEU A 277 -6.82 7.56 -12.95
CA LEU A 277 -5.42 7.80 -12.62
C LEU A 277 -4.48 7.70 -13.84
N GLY A 278 -5.00 7.50 -15.04
CA GLY A 278 -4.22 7.46 -16.28
C GLY A 278 -3.25 6.28 -16.35
N ALA A 279 -2.05 6.51 -16.87
CA ALA A 279 -1.06 5.44 -17.12
C ALA A 279 -0.58 4.69 -15.86
N GLN A 280 -0.80 5.24 -14.68
CA GLN A 280 -0.47 4.62 -13.38
C GLN A 280 -1.78 4.31 -12.64
N SER A 281 -2.60 3.42 -13.21
CA SER A 281 -3.96 3.14 -12.76
C SER A 281 -4.06 2.27 -11.49
N GLY A 282 -3.03 1.49 -11.14
CA GLY A 282 -3.07 0.60 -9.98
C GLY A 282 -3.19 1.36 -8.66
N ILE A 283 -4.17 1.03 -7.83
CA ILE A 283 -4.37 1.60 -6.48
C ILE A 283 -3.99 0.63 -5.37
N GLY A 284 -3.84 -0.65 -5.70
CA GLY A 284 -3.39 -1.72 -4.82
C GLY A 284 -3.45 -3.06 -5.51
N GLY A 285 -2.81 -4.05 -4.94
CA GLY A 285 -2.85 -5.39 -5.49
C GLY A 285 -2.01 -6.35 -4.68
N GLY A 286 -2.08 -7.61 -5.02
CA GLY A 286 -1.42 -8.67 -4.30
C GLY A 286 -1.45 -9.98 -5.04
N GLY A 287 -1.29 -11.04 -4.27
CA GLY A 287 -1.35 -12.39 -4.79
C GLY A 287 -0.70 -13.40 -3.85
N ARG A 288 -0.73 -14.64 -4.29
CA ARG A 288 -0.12 -15.78 -3.60
C ARG A 288 1.39 -15.83 -3.88
N TYR A 289 2.16 -16.29 -2.91
CA TYR A 289 3.63 -16.38 -2.99
C TYR A 289 4.15 -17.66 -2.34
N ASP A 290 3.67 -18.80 -2.84
CA ASP A 290 4.15 -20.12 -2.40
C ASP A 290 5.65 -20.26 -2.70
N GLY A 291 6.42 -20.75 -1.73
CA GLY A 291 7.86 -20.90 -1.84
C GLY A 291 8.70 -19.74 -1.28
N LEU A 292 8.16 -18.54 -1.11
CA LEU A 292 8.93 -17.40 -0.58
C LEU A 292 9.46 -17.68 0.82
N MET A 293 8.66 -18.29 1.69
CA MET A 293 9.08 -18.61 3.05
C MET A 293 10.24 -19.60 3.08
N ALA A 294 10.20 -20.67 2.27
CA ALA A 294 11.31 -21.62 2.13
C ALA A 294 12.56 -20.95 1.54
N GLN A 295 12.40 -20.06 0.55
CA GLN A 295 13.47 -19.29 -0.07
C GLN A 295 14.22 -18.40 0.95
N LEU A 296 13.49 -17.89 1.94
CA LEU A 296 14.05 -17.09 3.04
C LEU A 296 14.52 -17.94 4.24
N GLY A 297 14.52 -19.27 4.12
CA GLY A 297 15.04 -20.20 5.12
C GLY A 297 14.04 -20.66 6.17
N GLY A 298 12.74 -20.44 5.95
CA GLY A 298 11.65 -20.95 6.76
C GLY A 298 11.10 -22.29 6.29
N GLN A 299 9.95 -22.70 6.81
CA GLN A 299 9.21 -23.87 6.37
C GLN A 299 8.61 -23.67 4.97
N GLU A 300 8.28 -24.73 4.28
CA GLU A 300 7.54 -24.66 3.02
C GLU A 300 6.05 -24.41 3.30
N LEU A 301 5.71 -23.17 3.47
CA LEU A 301 4.34 -22.70 3.73
C LEU A 301 3.87 -21.75 2.64
N SER A 302 2.61 -21.92 2.24
CA SER A 302 1.93 -21.01 1.32
C SER A 302 1.66 -19.66 2.00
N GLY A 303 1.63 -18.60 1.21
CA GLY A 303 1.26 -17.28 1.68
C GLY A 303 0.49 -16.50 0.62
N ILE A 304 -0.38 -15.63 1.08
CA ILE A 304 -1.09 -14.65 0.25
C ILE A 304 -1.20 -13.32 0.96
N GLY A 305 -1.08 -12.23 0.20
CA GLY A 305 -1.20 -10.90 0.76
C GLY A 305 -1.46 -9.83 -0.28
N PHE A 306 -1.59 -8.60 0.20
CA PHE A 306 -1.68 -7.41 -0.65
C PHE A 306 -0.93 -6.22 -0.06
N GLY A 307 -0.63 -5.25 -0.95
CA GLY A 307 -0.23 -3.90 -0.60
C GLY A 307 -1.19 -2.88 -1.23
N LEU A 308 -1.90 -2.10 -0.40
CA LEU A 308 -2.79 -1.04 -0.84
C LEU A 308 -2.13 0.31 -0.63
N GLY A 309 -2.01 1.11 -1.69
CA GLY A 309 -1.40 2.43 -1.64
C GLY A 309 -2.34 3.47 -1.01
N VAL A 310 -1.98 4.06 0.12
CA VAL A 310 -2.77 5.12 0.76
C VAL A 310 -2.83 6.35 -0.14
N ASP A 311 -1.68 6.77 -0.68
CA ASP A 311 -1.58 7.90 -1.61
C ASP A 311 -2.43 7.68 -2.88
N ARG A 312 -2.43 6.45 -3.37
CA ARG A 312 -3.16 6.07 -4.59
C ARG A 312 -4.68 6.07 -4.35
N ALA A 313 -5.12 5.59 -3.18
CA ALA A 313 -6.53 5.65 -2.78
C ALA A 313 -7.01 7.11 -2.61
N ILE A 314 -6.17 8.00 -2.06
CA ILE A 314 -6.49 9.44 -1.97
C ILE A 314 -6.69 10.05 -3.37
N LEU A 315 -5.78 9.78 -4.30
CA LEU A 315 -5.91 10.26 -5.68
C LEU A 315 -7.17 9.71 -6.38
N ALA A 316 -7.53 8.46 -6.12
CA ALA A 316 -8.77 7.88 -6.64
C ALA A 316 -10.01 8.59 -6.08
N LEU A 317 -10.02 8.89 -4.77
CA LEU A 317 -11.08 9.69 -4.14
C LEU A 317 -11.18 11.09 -4.76
N GLU A 318 -10.06 11.75 -4.99
CA GLU A 318 -10.01 13.06 -5.64
C GLU A 318 -10.53 12.99 -7.08
N ALA A 319 -10.15 11.96 -7.85
CA ALA A 319 -10.63 11.75 -9.22
C ALA A 319 -12.14 11.52 -9.30
N GLU A 320 -12.73 10.88 -8.28
CA GLU A 320 -14.18 10.69 -8.15
C GLU A 320 -14.91 11.89 -7.48
N GLY A 321 -14.18 12.93 -7.05
CA GLY A 321 -14.75 14.07 -6.34
C GLY A 321 -15.28 13.73 -4.94
N ILE A 322 -14.77 12.66 -4.32
CA ILE A 322 -15.22 12.19 -3.02
C ILE A 322 -14.48 12.91 -1.91
N THR A 323 -15.25 13.54 -1.01
CA THR A 323 -14.74 14.11 0.24
C THR A 323 -15.15 13.24 1.42
N LEU A 324 -14.16 12.72 2.15
CA LEU A 324 -14.41 11.89 3.32
C LEU A 324 -14.97 12.72 4.48
N LYS A 325 -16.09 12.27 5.06
CA LYS A 325 -16.68 12.89 6.25
C LYS A 325 -15.84 12.57 7.49
N GLY A 326 -15.84 13.50 8.46
CA GLY A 326 -15.15 13.31 9.75
C GLY A 326 -13.63 13.46 9.68
N THR A 327 -13.10 14.05 8.61
CA THR A 327 -11.68 14.39 8.48
C THR A 327 -11.34 15.76 9.09
N GLU A 328 -12.36 16.56 9.45
CA GLU A 328 -12.15 17.85 10.11
C GLU A 328 -11.84 17.63 11.60
N GLN A 329 -10.57 17.74 11.96
CA GLN A 329 -10.16 17.77 13.37
C GLN A 329 -10.41 19.17 13.91
N ARG A 330 -11.59 19.38 14.48
CA ARG A 330 -11.96 20.63 15.17
C ARG A 330 -12.13 20.33 16.64
N ALA A 331 -11.68 21.25 17.49
CA ALA A 331 -12.01 21.19 18.90
C ALA A 331 -13.55 21.33 19.07
N GLU A 332 -14.14 20.57 19.98
CA GLU A 332 -15.55 20.75 20.32
C GLU A 332 -15.79 22.07 21.01
N VAL A 333 -14.88 22.44 21.93
CA VAL A 333 -14.94 23.67 22.74
C VAL A 333 -13.76 24.56 22.43
N PHE A 334 -13.99 25.83 22.14
CA PHE A 334 -12.94 26.85 21.98
C PHE A 334 -13.07 27.93 23.05
N GLY A 335 -12.08 28.00 23.95
CA GLY A 335 -11.99 28.97 25.04
C GLY A 335 -11.65 30.38 24.54
N VAL A 336 -12.43 31.35 24.98
CA VAL A 336 -12.25 32.78 24.69
C VAL A 336 -12.01 33.49 26.03
N PRO A 337 -10.77 33.54 26.54
CA PRO A 337 -10.45 34.23 27.80
C PRO A 337 -10.38 35.74 27.57
N LEU A 338 -11.07 36.50 28.42
CA LEU A 338 -11.12 37.95 28.38
C LEU A 338 -10.51 38.54 29.64
N GLY A 339 -9.32 39.07 29.50
CA GLY A 339 -8.52 39.64 30.59
C GLY A 339 -7.59 38.60 31.23
N GLU A 340 -6.69 39.09 32.08
CA GLU A 340 -5.57 38.33 32.65
C GLU A 340 -6.02 37.19 33.55
N VAL A 341 -7.02 37.40 34.41
CA VAL A 341 -7.59 36.38 35.32
C VAL A 341 -8.23 35.27 34.53
N ALA A 342 -9.02 35.60 33.49
CA ALA A 342 -9.63 34.60 32.62
C ALA A 342 -8.57 33.84 31.82
N GLY A 343 -7.52 34.51 31.35
CA GLY A 343 -6.36 33.90 30.69
C GLY A 343 -5.65 32.87 31.56
N ALA A 344 -5.48 33.13 32.84
CA ALA A 344 -4.87 32.21 33.80
C ALA A 344 -5.79 31.00 34.13
N ARG A 345 -7.09 31.20 34.18
CA ARG A 345 -8.07 30.13 34.52
C ARG A 345 -8.45 29.23 33.34
N MET A 346 -8.52 29.76 32.13
CA MET A 346 -8.99 29.03 30.95
C MET A 346 -8.21 27.72 30.70
N PRO A 347 -6.87 27.67 30.76
CA PRO A 347 -6.13 26.40 30.57
C PRO A 347 -6.54 25.31 31.55
N LEU A 348 -6.84 25.66 32.81
CA LEU A 348 -7.27 24.71 33.83
C LEU A 348 -8.64 24.11 33.51
N LEU A 349 -9.59 24.94 33.08
CA LEU A 349 -10.93 24.54 32.69
C LEU A 349 -10.90 23.64 31.43
N LEU A 350 -10.09 24.02 30.43
CA LEU A 350 -9.94 23.19 29.24
C LEU A 350 -9.25 21.86 29.52
N ASN A 351 -8.33 21.82 30.49
CA ASN A 351 -7.72 20.58 30.93
C ASN A 351 -8.76 19.65 31.58
N SER A 352 -9.68 20.18 32.38
CA SER A 352 -10.79 19.39 32.94
C SER A 352 -11.68 18.81 31.84
N LEU A 353 -12.03 19.59 30.80
CA LEU A 353 -12.77 19.07 29.65
C LEU A 353 -12.03 17.94 28.92
N ARG A 354 -10.72 18.08 28.74
CA ARG A 354 -9.89 17.04 28.08
C ARG A 354 -9.79 15.77 28.92
N GLN A 355 -9.83 15.86 30.26
CA GLN A 355 -9.90 14.70 31.14
C GLN A 355 -11.20 13.90 30.97
N GLU A 356 -12.30 14.59 30.60
CA GLU A 356 -13.60 13.99 30.28
C GLU A 356 -13.69 13.56 28.80
N GLY A 357 -12.58 13.60 28.03
CA GLY A 357 -12.55 13.21 26.63
C GLY A 357 -13.07 14.26 25.64
N ILE A 358 -13.41 15.47 26.11
CA ILE A 358 -13.91 16.56 25.28
C ILE A 358 -12.72 17.32 24.67
N SER A 359 -12.69 17.40 23.34
CA SER A 359 -11.63 18.13 22.65
C SER A 359 -11.79 19.65 22.82
N ALA A 360 -10.76 20.33 23.31
CA ALA A 360 -10.83 21.75 23.64
C ALA A 360 -9.53 22.48 23.29
N ASP A 361 -9.64 23.71 22.78
CA ASP A 361 -8.54 24.64 22.48
C ASP A 361 -8.92 26.05 22.91
N MET A 362 -8.03 27.04 22.76
CA MET A 362 -8.31 28.39 23.18
C MET A 362 -7.58 29.47 22.34
N ALA A 363 -8.01 30.70 22.48
CA ALA A 363 -7.29 31.85 21.98
C ALA A 363 -6.10 32.19 22.90
N TYR A 364 -4.88 32.09 22.37
CA TYR A 364 -3.64 32.44 23.06
C TYR A 364 -3.18 33.88 22.76
N GLY A 365 -2.28 34.37 23.60
CA GLY A 365 -1.57 35.65 23.39
C GLY A 365 -2.33 36.91 23.82
N GLY A 366 -3.20 36.80 24.83
CA GLY A 366 -3.87 37.96 25.45
C GLY A 366 -4.74 38.79 24.47
N LYS A 367 -5.35 38.11 23.49
CA LYS A 367 -6.16 38.77 22.45
C LYS A 367 -7.39 39.43 23.09
N GLY A 368 -7.70 40.65 22.65
CA GLY A 368 -8.98 41.29 23.00
C GLY A 368 -10.16 40.54 22.39
N MET A 369 -11.38 40.80 22.86
CA MET A 369 -12.65 40.15 22.49
C MET A 369 -12.77 39.86 20.98
N LYS A 370 -12.57 40.91 20.15
CA LYS A 370 -12.69 40.78 18.69
C LYS A 370 -11.70 39.78 18.09
N GLY A 371 -10.44 39.77 18.57
CA GLY A 371 -9.39 38.88 18.10
C GLY A 371 -9.61 37.45 18.55
N ALA A 372 -10.06 37.24 19.78
CA ALA A 372 -10.34 35.95 20.36
C ALA A 372 -11.59 35.30 19.70
N MET A 373 -12.65 36.06 19.47
CA MET A 373 -13.85 35.61 18.72
C MET A 373 -13.52 35.26 17.27
N LYS A 374 -12.66 36.04 16.61
CA LYS A 374 -12.19 35.71 15.25
C LYS A 374 -11.39 34.38 15.23
N ALA A 375 -10.62 34.10 16.29
CA ALA A 375 -9.93 32.83 16.44
C ALA A 375 -10.91 31.68 16.67
N ALA A 376 -11.92 31.86 17.51
CA ALA A 376 -13.00 30.88 17.74
C ALA A 376 -13.74 30.54 16.43
N ASN A 377 -14.16 31.53 15.65
CA ASN A 377 -14.80 31.29 14.36
C ASN A 377 -13.88 30.51 13.40
N ARG A 378 -12.59 30.83 13.35
CA ARG A 378 -11.63 30.11 12.50
C ARG A 378 -11.37 28.68 12.93
N SER A 379 -11.47 28.40 14.24
CA SER A 379 -11.27 27.04 14.75
C SER A 379 -12.36 26.08 14.28
N GLY A 380 -13.54 26.62 13.93
CA GLY A 380 -14.71 25.84 13.57
C GLY A 380 -15.25 24.96 14.71
N ALA A 381 -14.89 25.28 15.96
CA ALA A 381 -15.39 24.58 17.13
C ALA A 381 -16.91 24.67 17.24
N ALA A 382 -17.53 23.62 17.76
CA ALA A 382 -18.98 23.57 17.96
C ALA A 382 -19.44 24.61 18.98
N TYR A 383 -18.62 24.86 20.02
CA TYR A 383 -18.91 25.77 21.11
C TYR A 383 -17.78 26.76 21.32
N ALA A 384 -18.09 28.04 21.49
CA ALA A 384 -17.17 29.06 21.99
C ALA A 384 -17.48 29.35 23.46
N TRP A 385 -16.54 29.06 24.35
CA TRP A 385 -16.67 29.30 25.78
C TRP A 385 -15.98 30.61 26.20
N CYS A 386 -16.76 31.66 26.36
CA CYS A 386 -16.27 32.96 26.78
C CYS A 386 -16.15 33.00 28.31
N LEU A 387 -14.95 33.30 28.83
CA LEU A 387 -14.69 33.53 30.24
C LEU A 387 -14.29 35.00 30.42
N ALA A 388 -15.10 35.74 31.15
CA ALA A 388 -14.83 37.11 31.53
C ALA A 388 -14.89 37.23 33.06
N ARG A 389 -14.20 38.24 33.60
CA ARG A 389 -14.37 38.63 35.00
C ARG A 389 -15.77 39.25 35.17
N GLN A 390 -16.57 38.78 36.08
CA GLN A 390 -17.73 39.57 36.57
C GLN A 390 -17.16 40.83 37.21
N SER A 391 -17.60 41.98 36.78
CA SER A 391 -17.27 43.30 37.31
C SER A 391 -17.79 43.47 38.70
#